data_40dab79afa5449ea85270e8b41b5b8c9
#
_entry.id   40dab79afa5449ea85270e8b41b5b8c9
#
_cell.length_a   1.000
_cell.length_b   1.000
_cell.length_c   1.000
_cell.angle_alpha   90.00
_cell.angle_beta   90.00
_cell.angle_gamma   90.00
#
_symmetry.space_group_name_H-M   'P 1'
#
loop_
_entity.id
_entity.type
_entity.pdbx_description
1 polymer ?
#
loop_
_entity_poly.entity_id
_entity_poly.type
_entity_poly.pdbx_seq_one_letter_code
_entity_poly.pdbx_strand_id
1 'polypeptide(L)'
;NTALAFVSLTEAGERDFSFYRKPSADMLFEPSFVNDIDVNENDVVHFCSVDLIDSPMREAHYQLITKTLNSNGTVVFDPNVRLPLWDNAEDLRQTIHTFLPLAHIVKVSDEELEFIIGIHDENEAIQSLFTGNVTVVIYTKGADGAAVYLKNG
;
A
#
# COMPACT_ATOMS: atom_id res chain seq x y z
N ASN A 1 -7.24 -16.79 14.64
CA ASN A 1 -7.18 -15.66 15.59
C ASN A 1 -7.33 -14.36 14.85
N THR A 2 -7.95 -13.34 15.47
CA THR A 2 -7.97 -11.97 14.96
C THR A 2 -6.62 -11.32 15.18
N ALA A 3 -6.13 -10.54 14.20
CA ALA A 3 -4.97 -9.69 14.38
C ALA A 3 -5.24 -8.62 15.45
N LEU A 4 -4.25 -8.31 16.27
CA LEU A 4 -4.30 -7.23 17.24
C LEU A 4 -3.19 -6.23 16.95
N ALA A 5 -3.52 -4.94 16.98
CA ALA A 5 -2.57 -3.85 16.93
C ALA A 5 -2.74 -2.99 18.20
N PHE A 6 -1.66 -2.80 18.93
CA PHE A 6 -1.61 -1.91 20.08
C PHE A 6 -0.93 -0.63 19.66
N VAL A 7 -1.52 0.49 20.03
CA VAL A 7 -0.98 1.82 19.76
C VAL A 7 -0.59 2.46 21.09
N SER A 8 0.67 2.81 21.25
CA SER A 8 1.14 3.66 22.33
C SER A 8 1.50 5.05 21.79
N LEU A 9 1.42 6.04 22.64
CA LEU A 9 1.83 7.41 22.31
C LEU A 9 3.11 7.72 23.08
N THR A 10 4.08 8.30 22.38
CA THR A 10 5.25 8.90 23.04
C THR A 10 4.84 10.19 23.76
N GLU A 11 5.72 10.74 24.63
CA GLU A 11 5.49 12.05 25.26
C GLU A 11 5.33 13.18 24.23
N ALA A 12 5.91 13.02 23.03
CA ALA A 12 5.77 13.96 21.92
C ALA A 12 4.47 13.77 21.10
N GLY A 13 3.64 12.76 21.45
CA GLY A 13 2.40 12.45 20.75
C GLY A 13 2.57 11.58 19.50
N GLU A 14 3.77 11.07 19.24
CA GLU A 14 4.04 10.14 18.15
C GLU A 14 3.45 8.76 18.46
N ARG A 15 3.02 8.06 17.42
CA ARG A 15 2.41 6.74 17.55
C ARG A 15 3.45 5.64 17.37
N ASP A 16 3.51 4.74 18.34
CA ASP A 16 4.25 3.49 18.22
C ASP A 16 3.28 2.31 18.15
N PHE A 17 3.59 1.31 17.30
CA PHE A 17 2.71 0.19 17.01
C PHE A 17 3.36 -1.13 17.39
N SER A 18 2.61 -1.95 18.13
CA SER A 18 2.95 -3.35 18.39
C SER A 18 1.88 -4.26 17.79
N PHE A 19 2.30 -5.26 17.00
CA PHE A 19 1.40 -6.14 16.27
C PHE A 19 1.48 -7.58 16.79
N TYR A 20 0.29 -8.19 16.97
CA TYR A 20 0.12 -9.61 17.24
C TYR A 20 -0.67 -10.24 16.10
N ARG A 21 0.06 -10.79 15.11
CA ARG A 21 -0.48 -11.18 13.81
C ARG A 21 0.00 -12.53 13.30
N LYS A 22 0.84 -13.29 14.04
CA LYS A 22 1.45 -14.54 13.56
C LYS A 22 0.89 -15.78 14.28
N PRO A 23 0.03 -16.62 13.62
CA PRO A 23 -0.79 -16.32 12.43
C PRO A 23 -2.11 -15.65 12.82
N SER A 24 -2.63 -14.81 11.95
CA SER A 24 -3.97 -14.22 12.09
C SER A 24 -4.86 -14.61 10.91
N ALA A 25 -6.17 -14.37 11.03
CA ALA A 25 -7.15 -14.83 10.05
C ALA A 25 -6.96 -14.16 8.69
N ASP A 26 -6.57 -12.89 8.67
CA ASP A 26 -6.28 -12.12 7.46
C ASP A 26 -5.13 -12.74 6.65
N MET A 27 -4.04 -13.17 7.30
CA MET A 27 -2.92 -13.83 6.63
C MET A 27 -3.31 -15.16 5.94
N LEU A 28 -4.39 -15.78 6.40
CA LEU A 28 -4.89 -17.07 5.90
C LEU A 28 -6.02 -16.91 4.87
N PHE A 29 -6.24 -15.70 4.38
CA PHE A 29 -7.23 -15.46 3.33
C PHE A 29 -6.68 -16.01 1.99
N GLU A 30 -7.33 -17.08 1.54
CA GLU A 30 -6.88 -17.82 0.35
C GLU A 30 -7.30 -17.14 -0.95
N PRO A 31 -6.51 -17.23 -2.01
CA PRO A 31 -6.86 -16.70 -3.33
C PRO A 31 -8.20 -17.21 -3.87
N SER A 32 -8.59 -18.42 -3.50
CA SER A 32 -9.87 -19.03 -3.90
C SER A 32 -11.09 -18.22 -3.48
N PHE A 33 -11.02 -17.47 -2.36
CA PHE A 33 -12.11 -16.61 -1.91
C PHE A 33 -12.34 -15.40 -2.82
N VAL A 34 -11.34 -15.00 -3.61
CA VAL A 34 -11.46 -13.90 -4.57
C VAL A 34 -12.39 -14.27 -5.73
N ASN A 35 -12.56 -15.56 -6.02
CA ASN A 35 -13.44 -16.01 -7.11
C ASN A 35 -14.90 -15.59 -6.92
N ASP A 36 -15.35 -15.55 -5.65
CA ASP A 36 -16.73 -15.22 -5.28
C ASP A 36 -16.97 -13.70 -5.15
N ILE A 37 -15.93 -12.88 -5.34
CA ILE A 37 -16.04 -11.42 -5.30
C ILE A 37 -16.34 -10.91 -6.72
N ASP A 38 -17.53 -10.40 -6.95
CA ASP A 38 -17.84 -9.71 -8.20
C ASP A 38 -17.22 -8.31 -8.20
N VAL A 39 -16.61 -7.94 -9.34
CA VAL A 39 -15.98 -6.63 -9.54
C VAL A 39 -16.40 -6.07 -10.91
N ASN A 40 -16.74 -4.77 -10.95
CA ASN A 40 -17.13 -4.04 -12.15
C ASN A 40 -16.40 -2.69 -12.25
N GLU A 41 -16.65 -1.93 -13.31
CA GLU A 41 -15.98 -0.66 -13.59
C GLU A 41 -16.23 0.47 -12.56
N ASN A 42 -17.24 0.34 -11.69
CA ASN A 42 -17.54 1.33 -10.65
C ASN A 42 -16.88 0.97 -9.31
N ASP A 43 -16.23 -0.18 -9.21
CA ASP A 43 -15.62 -0.63 -7.97
C ASP A 43 -14.22 -0.04 -7.78
N VAL A 44 -13.89 0.20 -6.52
CA VAL A 44 -12.57 0.66 -6.08
C VAL A 44 -11.98 -0.38 -5.14
N VAL A 45 -10.83 -0.93 -5.51
CA VAL A 45 -10.02 -1.77 -4.62
C VAL A 45 -8.93 -0.91 -4.00
N HIS A 46 -8.96 -0.77 -2.68
CA HIS A 46 -7.92 -0.09 -1.89
C HIS A 46 -7.15 -1.13 -1.07
N PHE A 47 -5.83 -1.06 -1.10
CA PHE A 47 -4.96 -1.97 -0.35
C PHE A 47 -3.71 -1.26 0.17
N CYS A 48 -2.99 -1.93 1.08
CA CYS A 48 -1.75 -1.43 1.67
C CYS A 48 -0.69 -2.54 1.78
N SER A 49 0.56 -2.17 2.06
CA SER A 49 1.65 -3.14 2.17
C SER A 49 1.53 -4.08 3.39
N VAL A 50 0.73 -3.71 4.38
CA VAL A 50 0.49 -4.50 5.59
C VAL A 50 0.01 -5.92 5.25
N ASP A 51 -0.76 -6.08 4.18
CA ASP A 51 -1.32 -7.35 3.74
C ASP A 51 -0.52 -8.03 2.63
N LEU A 52 0.61 -7.44 2.23
CA LEU A 52 1.48 -7.98 1.19
C LEU A 52 2.69 -8.76 1.73
N ILE A 53 2.75 -9.03 3.02
CA ILE A 53 3.75 -9.93 3.60
C ILE A 53 3.58 -11.33 3.01
N ASP A 54 4.63 -12.16 3.06
CA ASP A 54 4.62 -13.50 2.46
C ASP A 54 3.57 -14.40 3.15
N SER A 55 2.41 -14.52 2.48
CA SER A 55 1.24 -15.23 2.98
C SER A 55 0.24 -15.47 1.83
N PRO A 56 -0.76 -16.37 1.95
CA PRO A 56 -1.84 -16.52 0.98
C PRO A 56 -2.55 -15.21 0.65
N MET A 57 -2.65 -14.28 1.60
CA MET A 57 -3.29 -12.96 1.43
C MET A 57 -2.61 -12.13 0.34
N ARG A 58 -1.27 -12.18 0.19
CA ARG A 58 -0.55 -11.47 -0.88
C ARG A 58 -1.04 -11.91 -2.25
N GLU A 59 -1.17 -13.20 -2.47
CA GLU A 59 -1.64 -13.76 -3.74
C GLU A 59 -3.13 -13.42 -3.97
N ALA A 60 -3.95 -13.47 -2.93
CA ALA A 60 -5.33 -13.04 -2.99
C ALA A 60 -5.46 -11.57 -3.41
N HIS A 61 -4.62 -10.69 -2.85
CA HIS A 61 -4.54 -9.28 -3.26
C HIS A 61 -4.18 -9.14 -4.74
N TYR A 62 -3.14 -9.85 -5.19
CA TYR A 62 -2.72 -9.80 -6.58
C TYR A 62 -3.85 -10.24 -7.53
N GLN A 63 -4.58 -11.30 -7.20
CA GLN A 63 -5.72 -11.77 -7.98
C GLN A 63 -6.88 -10.76 -7.99
N LEU A 64 -7.21 -10.17 -6.83
CA LEU A 64 -8.27 -9.17 -6.74
C LEU A 64 -7.93 -7.90 -7.52
N ILE A 65 -6.70 -7.42 -7.40
CA ILE A 65 -6.18 -6.28 -8.17
C ILE A 65 -6.29 -6.57 -9.67
N THR A 66 -5.82 -7.74 -10.12
CA THR A 66 -5.88 -8.15 -11.51
C THR A 66 -7.33 -8.23 -12.02
N LYS A 67 -8.24 -8.80 -11.22
CA LYS A 67 -9.68 -8.87 -11.52
C LYS A 67 -10.27 -7.48 -11.68
N THR A 68 -9.91 -6.54 -10.78
CA THR A 68 -10.35 -5.15 -10.82
C THR A 68 -9.87 -4.44 -12.09
N LEU A 69 -8.59 -4.58 -12.42
CA LEU A 69 -8.02 -3.99 -13.64
C LEU A 69 -8.71 -4.53 -14.90
N ASN A 70 -8.96 -5.83 -14.98
CA ASN A 70 -9.65 -6.47 -16.10
C ASN A 70 -11.11 -6.03 -16.24
N SER A 71 -11.73 -5.58 -15.15
CA SER A 71 -13.10 -5.05 -15.11
C SER A 71 -13.16 -3.53 -15.29
N ASN A 72 -12.05 -2.86 -15.60
CA ASN A 72 -11.88 -1.41 -15.66
C ASN A 72 -12.24 -0.68 -14.35
N GLY A 73 -12.18 -1.37 -13.22
CA GLY A 73 -12.32 -0.77 -11.89
C GLY A 73 -11.08 0.03 -11.48
N THR A 74 -11.16 0.74 -10.39
CA THR A 74 -10.09 1.60 -9.89
C THR A 74 -9.27 0.88 -8.82
N VAL A 75 -7.96 0.97 -8.90
CA VAL A 75 -7.04 0.43 -7.89
C VAL A 75 -6.34 1.58 -7.17
N VAL A 76 -6.38 1.58 -5.85
CA VAL A 76 -5.76 2.57 -4.96
C VAL A 76 -4.76 1.87 -4.05
N PHE A 77 -3.55 2.37 -4.00
CA PHE A 77 -2.48 1.85 -3.15
C PHE A 77 -1.99 2.90 -2.16
N ASP A 78 -2.09 2.59 -0.88
CA ASP A 78 -1.42 3.29 0.23
C ASP A 78 -0.32 2.35 0.77
N PRO A 79 0.97 2.54 0.48
CA PRO A 79 2.03 1.69 1.00
C PRO A 79 1.94 1.45 2.50
N ASN A 80 1.61 2.48 3.28
CA ASN A 80 1.40 2.39 4.72
C ASN A 80 2.52 1.58 5.40
N VAL A 81 3.76 2.04 5.23
CA VAL A 81 4.98 1.36 5.65
C VAL A 81 4.97 1.02 7.13
N ARG A 82 5.11 -0.28 7.44
CA ARG A 82 5.15 -0.81 8.82
C ARG A 82 6.28 -1.83 8.94
N LEU A 83 7.50 -1.33 9.07
CA LEU A 83 8.73 -2.16 9.16
C LEU A 83 8.63 -3.32 10.16
N PRO A 84 8.01 -3.16 11.36
CA PRO A 84 7.92 -4.26 12.32
C PRO A 84 7.13 -5.49 11.86
N LEU A 85 6.37 -5.38 10.77
CA LEU A 85 5.64 -6.51 10.18
C LEU A 85 6.46 -7.33 9.18
N TRP A 86 7.61 -6.83 8.76
CA TRP A 86 8.44 -7.41 7.71
C TRP A 86 9.73 -7.99 8.29
N ASP A 87 10.25 -9.04 7.67
CA ASP A 87 11.50 -9.66 8.09
C ASP A 87 12.71 -8.75 7.83
N ASN A 88 12.65 -7.95 6.75
CA ASN A 88 13.61 -6.89 6.48
C ASN A 88 13.00 -5.77 5.61
N ALA A 89 13.66 -4.61 5.63
CA ALA A 89 13.19 -3.41 4.92
C ALA A 89 13.27 -3.55 3.39
N GLU A 90 14.21 -4.34 2.89
CA GLU A 90 14.40 -4.51 1.45
C GLU A 90 13.27 -5.33 0.82
N ASP A 91 12.80 -6.39 1.50
CA ASP A 91 11.66 -7.19 1.04
C ASP A 91 10.38 -6.35 0.96
N LEU A 92 10.18 -5.47 1.95
CA LEU A 92 9.08 -4.51 1.92
C LEU A 92 9.20 -3.57 0.71
N ARG A 93 10.37 -2.96 0.50
CA ARG A 93 10.60 -2.04 -0.62
C ARG A 93 10.37 -2.71 -1.97
N GLN A 94 10.92 -3.90 -2.18
CA GLN A 94 10.75 -4.67 -3.41
C GLN A 94 9.28 -5.05 -3.65
N THR A 95 8.56 -5.43 -2.59
CA THR A 95 7.14 -5.74 -2.68
C THR A 95 6.34 -4.48 -3.07
N ILE A 96 6.62 -3.33 -2.46
CA ILE A 96 5.99 -2.06 -2.85
C ILE A 96 6.25 -1.78 -4.33
N HIS A 97 7.49 -1.86 -4.81
CA HIS A 97 7.82 -1.66 -6.22
C HIS A 97 7.12 -2.63 -7.17
N THR A 98 6.82 -3.85 -6.70
CA THR A 98 6.08 -4.84 -7.50
C THR A 98 4.61 -4.46 -7.66
N PHE A 99 3.96 -3.97 -6.60
CA PHE A 99 2.54 -3.67 -6.60
C PHE A 99 2.19 -2.23 -7.05
N LEU A 100 3.10 -1.29 -6.86
CA LEU A 100 2.90 0.13 -7.19
C LEU A 100 2.45 0.35 -8.65
N PRO A 101 3.07 -0.29 -9.68
CA PRO A 101 2.65 -0.11 -11.08
C PRO A 101 1.23 -0.59 -11.39
N LEU A 102 0.60 -1.37 -10.51
CA LEU A 102 -0.75 -1.89 -10.67
C LEU A 102 -1.81 -0.88 -10.23
N ALA A 103 -1.45 0.12 -9.42
CA ALA A 103 -2.38 1.10 -8.92
C ALA A 103 -2.63 2.24 -9.92
N HIS A 104 -3.84 2.80 -9.91
CA HIS A 104 -4.17 4.06 -10.61
C HIS A 104 -3.87 5.28 -9.74
N ILE A 105 -4.11 5.15 -8.44
CA ILE A 105 -3.90 6.19 -7.43
C ILE A 105 -2.95 5.64 -6.38
N VAL A 106 -1.91 6.40 -6.09
CA VAL A 106 -0.95 6.09 -5.00
C VAL A 106 -0.99 7.21 -3.97
N LYS A 107 -1.16 6.87 -2.69
CA LYS A 107 -1.00 7.83 -1.59
C LYS A 107 0.28 7.50 -0.84
N VAL A 108 1.15 8.47 -0.65
CA VAL A 108 2.39 8.34 0.13
C VAL A 108 2.57 9.52 1.08
N SER A 109 3.19 9.27 2.22
CA SER A 109 3.74 10.34 3.07
C SER A 109 5.16 10.72 2.63
N ASP A 110 5.68 11.81 3.17
CA ASP A 110 7.07 12.24 2.99
C ASP A 110 8.08 11.16 3.44
N GLU A 111 7.88 10.58 4.63
CA GLU A 111 8.70 9.49 5.15
C GLU A 111 8.64 8.23 4.26
N GLU A 112 7.43 7.89 3.76
CA GLU A 112 7.23 6.75 2.86
C GLU A 112 7.88 6.99 1.51
N LEU A 113 7.80 8.19 0.96
CA LEU A 113 8.42 8.56 -0.31
C LEU A 113 9.94 8.39 -0.22
N GLU A 114 10.58 8.89 0.85
CA GLU A 114 12.01 8.72 1.08
C GLU A 114 12.38 7.24 1.21
N PHE A 115 11.61 6.46 1.99
CA PHE A 115 11.84 5.03 2.17
C PHE A 115 11.74 4.24 0.86
N ILE A 116 10.71 4.51 0.04
CA ILE A 116 10.42 3.74 -1.18
C ILE A 116 11.38 4.10 -2.30
N ILE A 117 11.63 5.40 -2.50
CA ILE A 117 12.33 5.93 -3.67
C ILE A 117 13.81 6.23 -3.39
N GLY A 118 14.13 6.76 -2.21
CA GLY A 118 15.51 7.08 -1.83
C GLY A 118 16.14 8.22 -2.64
N ILE A 119 15.34 9.04 -3.32
CA ILE A 119 15.79 10.24 -4.06
C ILE A 119 15.53 11.46 -3.19
N HIS A 120 16.55 12.31 -3.00
CA HIS A 120 16.44 13.49 -2.15
C HIS A 120 15.61 14.63 -2.73
N ASP A 121 15.57 14.76 -4.05
CA ASP A 121 14.71 15.75 -4.69
C ASP A 121 13.25 15.28 -4.67
N GLU A 122 12.40 16.03 -3.97
CA GLU A 122 10.99 15.69 -3.78
C GLU A 122 10.23 15.57 -5.11
N ASN A 123 10.48 16.50 -6.03
CA ASN A 123 9.78 16.48 -7.32
C ASN A 123 10.22 15.28 -8.16
N GLU A 124 11.51 14.98 -8.21
CA GLU A 124 12.05 13.82 -8.92
C GLU A 124 11.49 12.51 -8.30
N ALA A 125 11.47 12.42 -6.97
CA ALA A 125 10.93 11.27 -6.25
C ALA A 125 9.43 11.07 -6.57
N ILE A 126 8.62 12.12 -6.54
CA ILE A 126 7.20 12.06 -6.90
C ILE A 126 7.02 11.66 -8.36
N GLN A 127 7.80 12.23 -9.28
CA GLN A 127 7.72 11.88 -10.70
C GLN A 127 8.06 10.40 -10.96
N SER A 128 8.96 9.81 -10.18
CA SER A 128 9.31 8.39 -10.30
C SER A 128 8.19 7.43 -9.91
N LEU A 129 7.18 7.91 -9.15
CA LEU A 129 6.00 7.12 -8.79
C LEU A 129 5.03 6.93 -9.97
N PHE A 130 5.09 7.76 -11.01
CA PHE A 130 4.23 7.64 -12.19
C PHE A 130 4.67 6.50 -13.12
N THR A 131 4.65 5.28 -12.58
CA THR A 131 4.98 4.05 -13.30
C THR A 131 3.72 3.22 -13.57
N GLY A 132 3.75 2.37 -14.59
CA GLY A 132 2.61 1.50 -14.94
C GLY A 132 1.31 2.28 -15.11
N ASN A 133 0.30 1.91 -14.34
CA ASN A 133 -1.05 2.49 -14.39
C ASN A 133 -1.20 3.76 -13.56
N VAL A 134 -0.19 4.18 -12.79
CA VAL A 134 -0.30 5.33 -11.87
C VAL A 134 -0.56 6.62 -12.65
N THR A 135 -1.66 7.28 -12.34
CA THR A 135 -2.08 8.56 -12.94
C THR A 135 -2.27 9.66 -11.91
N VAL A 136 -2.43 9.28 -10.64
CA VAL A 136 -2.61 10.21 -9.51
C VAL A 136 -1.70 9.82 -8.37
N VAL A 137 -0.98 10.80 -7.82
CA VAL A 137 -0.21 10.67 -6.58
C VAL A 137 -0.76 11.66 -5.55
N ILE A 138 -1.17 11.15 -4.39
CA ILE A 138 -1.57 11.94 -3.23
C ILE A 138 -0.38 11.94 -2.26
N TYR A 139 0.21 13.08 -2.05
CA TYR A 139 1.38 13.24 -1.21
C TYR A 139 1.03 14.00 0.07
N THR A 140 1.30 13.38 1.24
CA THR A 140 0.95 13.95 2.55
C THR A 140 2.20 14.34 3.32
N LYS A 141 2.15 15.51 4.00
CA LYS A 141 3.24 16.11 4.77
C LYS A 141 2.83 16.39 6.22
N GLY A 142 2.17 15.42 6.86
CA GLY A 142 1.72 15.58 8.25
C GLY A 142 0.92 16.87 8.46
N ALA A 143 1.39 17.73 9.38
CA ALA A 143 0.73 19.00 9.69
C ALA A 143 0.79 20.04 8.56
N ASP A 144 1.71 19.89 7.60
CA ASP A 144 1.89 20.79 6.46
C ASP A 144 0.90 20.53 5.32
N GLY A 145 0.01 19.54 5.51
CA GLY A 145 -1.10 19.26 4.60
C GLY A 145 -0.81 18.18 3.57
N ALA A 146 -1.41 18.32 2.40
CA ALA A 146 -1.26 17.35 1.30
C ALA A 146 -1.30 18.05 -0.06
N ALA A 147 -0.69 17.40 -1.05
CA ALA A 147 -0.73 17.80 -2.45
C ALA A 147 -1.18 16.63 -3.32
N VAL A 148 -1.81 16.94 -4.45
CA VAL A 148 -2.20 15.96 -5.46
C VAL A 148 -1.45 16.27 -6.76
N TYR A 149 -0.78 15.26 -7.30
CA TYR A 149 -0.06 15.32 -8.56
C TYR A 149 -0.73 14.44 -9.59
N LEU A 150 -0.85 14.94 -10.81
CA LEU A 150 -1.42 14.23 -11.95
C LEU A 150 -0.30 13.94 -12.97
N LYS A 151 -0.33 12.77 -13.59
CA LYS A 151 0.69 12.32 -14.55
C LYS A 151 0.92 13.29 -15.72
N ASN A 152 -0.12 14.03 -16.12
CA ASN A 152 -0.10 14.95 -17.26
C ASN A 152 -0.54 16.38 -16.86
N GLY A 153 -0.40 16.74 -15.60
CA GLY A 153 -0.81 18.04 -15.05
C GLY A 153 0.35 19.00 -14.88
#